data_cf3e73478eeb2530b78a1ac9585dd11e
#
_entry.id   cf3e73478eeb2530b78a1ac9585dd11e
#
_cell.length_a   1.000
_cell.length_b   1.000
_cell.length_c   1.000
_cell.angle_alpha   90.00
_cell.angle_beta   90.00
_cell.angle_gamma   90.00
#
_symmetry.space_group_name_H-M   'P 1'
#
loop_
_entity.id
_entity.type
_entity.pdbx_description
1 polymer ?
#
loop_
_entity_poly.entity_id
_entity_poly.type
_entity_poly.pdbx_seq_one_letter_code
_entity_poly.pdbx_strand_id
1 'polypeptide(L)'
;MKKRSLIAACAVLAAAVMVPQSAIAQASGKPIKIALIASKTGPSEQYARDTERGFRIGLEQLTNGTMTVIGRKIELIVKDDQFKPDLSKAMITEAFGDDNADIAIGTSWSGGALAMAPVAAEYKKILMVEPAIADSLTGSAWNRYLFRASRNSFQDALASAAGLKDGDSVAFFAADYVYGRDGVGAFKDAISSVKRKINYVHEEFVPLATTDFTASMQRILDKMKGATGKKYIVVIWGAPNPLRKLSELLPKAQDIEFVSIGGANHENIKPWAGLPVSGGMYYFYTFPKNPMNDAFVAESIKRYKTPPDLFSAGGFVTAAAIINGLKKAGSTDTEKLIAAMESMEFDTPKGKMTFRKEDHQAMQSQYVFRTKKAPGASEWDVVDLVREVPASEMPVPIKVKPH
;
A
#
# COMPACT_ATOMS: atom_id res chain seq x y z
N MET A 1 6.68 -88.42 -41.80
CA MET A 1 6.93 -87.75 -40.55
C MET A 1 6.81 -86.23 -40.83
N LYS A 2 5.69 -85.58 -40.44
CA LYS A 2 5.40 -84.17 -40.69
C LYS A 2 5.51 -83.41 -39.37
N LYS A 3 6.47 -82.48 -39.24
CA LYS A 3 6.60 -81.56 -38.13
C LYS A 3 5.64 -80.40 -38.33
N ARG A 4 4.73 -80.17 -37.35
CA ARG A 4 3.86 -79.02 -37.26
C ARG A 4 4.53 -77.99 -36.36
N SER A 5 4.82 -76.80 -36.84
CA SER A 5 5.28 -75.63 -36.12
C SER A 5 4.06 -74.85 -35.59
N LEU A 6 3.94 -74.66 -34.29
CA LEU A 6 3.01 -73.72 -33.71
C LEU A 6 3.64 -72.32 -33.71
N ILE A 7 2.99 -71.34 -34.31
CA ILE A 7 3.34 -69.92 -34.16
C ILE A 7 2.39 -69.37 -33.11
N ALA A 8 2.94 -68.97 -31.98
CA ALA A 8 2.22 -68.24 -30.92
C ALA A 8 2.24 -66.75 -31.24
N ALA A 9 1.05 -66.17 -31.49
CA ALA A 9 0.90 -64.73 -31.66
C ALA A 9 0.72 -64.06 -30.30
N CYS A 10 1.70 -63.26 -29.88
CA CYS A 10 1.60 -62.36 -28.73
C CYS A 10 0.86 -61.09 -29.14
N ALA A 11 -0.39 -60.96 -28.71
CA ALA A 11 -1.11 -59.67 -28.80
C ALA A 11 -0.69 -58.75 -27.63
N VAL A 12 0.03 -57.70 -27.94
CA VAL A 12 0.36 -56.62 -26.96
C VAL A 12 -0.82 -55.63 -26.95
N LEU A 13 -1.59 -55.66 -25.84
CA LEU A 13 -2.61 -54.62 -25.56
C LEU A 13 -1.87 -53.35 -25.12
N ALA A 14 -1.82 -52.35 -25.97
CA ALA A 14 -1.39 -51.01 -25.61
C ALA A 14 -2.56 -50.31 -24.90
N ALA A 15 -2.55 -50.24 -23.56
CA ALA A 15 -3.47 -49.41 -22.78
C ALA A 15 -3.05 -47.92 -22.99
N ALA A 16 -3.82 -47.20 -23.79
CA ALA A 16 -3.69 -45.77 -23.92
C ALA A 16 -4.15 -45.12 -22.62
N VAL A 17 -3.21 -44.64 -21.79
CA VAL A 17 -3.50 -43.79 -20.64
C VAL A 17 -3.97 -42.43 -21.16
N MET A 18 -5.28 -42.20 -21.18
CA MET A 18 -5.84 -40.88 -21.41
C MET A 18 -5.51 -39.99 -20.17
N VAL A 19 -4.45 -39.20 -20.30
CA VAL A 19 -4.22 -38.08 -19.36
C VAL A 19 -5.33 -37.05 -19.64
N PRO A 20 -6.13 -36.66 -18.64
CA PRO A 20 -7.11 -35.63 -18.87
C PRO A 20 -6.35 -34.33 -19.20
N GLN A 21 -6.40 -33.89 -20.43
CA GLN A 21 -6.03 -32.53 -20.79
C GLN A 21 -7.02 -31.61 -20.11
N SER A 22 -6.60 -30.98 -19.01
CA SER A 22 -7.34 -29.87 -18.42
C SER A 22 -7.54 -28.84 -19.54
N ALA A 23 -8.75 -28.76 -20.04
CA ALA A 23 -9.14 -27.76 -21.02
C ALA A 23 -8.91 -26.38 -20.34
N ILE A 24 -7.82 -25.72 -20.71
CA ILE A 24 -7.62 -24.30 -20.38
C ILE A 24 -8.78 -23.60 -21.08
N ALA A 25 -9.77 -23.19 -20.32
CA ALA A 25 -10.90 -22.42 -20.84
C ALA A 25 -10.35 -21.23 -21.60
N GLN A 26 -10.51 -21.23 -22.91
CA GLN A 26 -10.01 -20.20 -23.80
C GLN A 26 -10.73 -18.90 -23.43
N ALA A 27 -9.97 -17.87 -23.02
CA ALA A 27 -10.55 -16.59 -22.66
C ALA A 27 -11.38 -16.06 -23.83
N SER A 28 -12.66 -15.78 -23.57
CA SER A 28 -13.62 -15.30 -24.57
C SER A 28 -14.08 -13.88 -24.20
N GLY A 29 -14.22 -13.04 -25.22
CA GLY A 29 -14.69 -11.66 -25.05
C GLY A 29 -13.55 -10.62 -25.03
N LYS A 30 -13.95 -9.34 -24.95
CA LYS A 30 -13.00 -8.22 -24.88
C LYS A 30 -12.17 -8.32 -23.60
N PRO A 31 -10.87 -7.99 -23.62
CA PRO A 31 -10.04 -7.99 -22.42
C PRO A 31 -10.61 -7.04 -21.36
N ILE A 32 -10.29 -7.31 -20.09
CA ILE A 32 -10.52 -6.38 -18.99
C ILE A 32 -9.31 -5.46 -18.93
N LYS A 33 -9.51 -4.19 -19.18
CA LYS A 33 -8.44 -3.20 -19.21
C LYS A 33 -8.34 -2.50 -17.83
N ILE A 34 -7.16 -2.59 -17.23
CA ILE A 34 -6.85 -1.94 -15.95
C ILE A 34 -5.74 -0.93 -16.22
N ALA A 35 -5.99 0.34 -15.94
CA ALA A 35 -5.00 1.40 -16.08
C ALA A 35 -4.30 1.66 -14.74
N LEU A 36 -2.98 1.49 -14.68
CA LEU A 36 -2.14 1.88 -13.56
C LEU A 36 -1.49 3.23 -13.87
N ILE A 37 -1.97 4.29 -13.20
CA ILE A 37 -1.37 5.61 -13.25
C ILE A 37 -0.41 5.71 -12.06
N ALA A 38 0.87 5.94 -12.32
CA ALA A 38 1.91 5.94 -11.30
C ALA A 38 3.01 6.95 -11.65
N SER A 39 3.66 7.52 -10.64
CA SER A 39 4.78 8.45 -10.86
C SER A 39 6.06 7.68 -11.17
N LYS A 40 6.19 7.19 -12.40
CA LYS A 40 7.35 6.38 -12.85
C LYS A 40 8.61 7.23 -13.03
N THR A 41 8.46 8.53 -13.07
CA THR A 41 9.55 9.51 -13.03
C THR A 41 9.32 10.51 -11.91
N GLY A 42 10.39 11.10 -11.36
CA GLY A 42 10.33 12.05 -10.26
C GLY A 42 10.52 11.42 -8.88
N PRO A 43 10.20 12.16 -7.79
CA PRO A 43 10.60 11.78 -6.43
C PRO A 43 9.97 10.49 -5.91
N SER A 44 8.87 10.04 -6.48
CA SER A 44 8.16 8.80 -6.06
C SER A 44 8.37 7.61 -7.01
N GLU A 45 9.37 7.66 -7.89
CA GLU A 45 9.66 6.56 -8.85
C GLU A 45 9.75 5.20 -8.17
N GLN A 46 10.47 5.11 -7.05
CA GLN A 46 10.62 3.86 -6.31
C GLN A 46 9.27 3.31 -5.83
N TYR A 47 8.38 4.17 -5.34
CA TYR A 47 7.05 3.78 -4.89
C TYR A 47 6.20 3.25 -6.04
N ALA A 48 6.22 3.93 -7.18
CA ALA A 48 5.54 3.52 -8.40
C ALA A 48 6.03 2.15 -8.90
N ARG A 49 7.35 1.97 -8.95
CA ARG A 49 8.00 0.71 -9.35
C ARG A 49 7.58 -0.44 -8.44
N ASP A 50 7.64 -0.23 -7.13
CA ASP A 50 7.39 -1.30 -6.18
C ASP A 50 5.89 -1.62 -6.10
N THR A 51 4.99 -0.64 -6.21
CA THR A 51 3.54 -0.86 -6.38
C THR A 51 3.24 -1.68 -7.63
N GLU A 52 3.83 -1.33 -8.79
CA GLU A 52 3.64 -2.08 -10.04
C GLU A 52 4.12 -3.52 -9.90
N ARG A 53 5.29 -3.76 -9.28
CA ARG A 53 5.84 -5.11 -9.04
C ARG A 53 4.88 -5.97 -8.22
N GLY A 54 4.39 -5.44 -7.12
CA GLY A 54 3.45 -6.15 -6.27
C GLY A 54 2.11 -6.41 -6.96
N PHE A 55 1.60 -5.43 -7.71
CA PHE A 55 0.36 -5.58 -8.47
C PHE A 55 0.47 -6.69 -9.53
N ARG A 56 1.57 -6.74 -10.28
CA ARG A 56 1.81 -7.81 -11.29
C ARG A 56 1.90 -9.19 -10.63
N ILE A 57 2.66 -9.35 -9.54
CA ILE A 57 2.73 -10.61 -8.80
C ILE A 57 1.34 -11.00 -8.31
N GLY A 58 0.59 -10.06 -7.75
CA GLY A 58 -0.77 -10.30 -7.26
C GLY A 58 -1.71 -10.77 -8.37
N LEU A 59 -1.73 -10.11 -9.53
CA LEU A 59 -2.53 -10.54 -10.69
C LEU A 59 -2.17 -11.97 -11.10
N GLU A 60 -0.89 -12.28 -11.24
CA GLU A 60 -0.43 -13.60 -11.65
C GLU A 60 -0.80 -14.69 -10.64
N GLN A 61 -0.53 -14.48 -9.35
CA GLN A 61 -0.85 -15.47 -8.31
C GLN A 61 -2.36 -15.71 -8.17
N LEU A 62 -3.17 -14.65 -8.18
CA LEU A 62 -4.63 -14.73 -7.99
C LEU A 62 -5.39 -15.26 -9.22
N THR A 63 -4.72 -15.30 -10.37
CA THR A 63 -5.23 -15.90 -11.60
C THR A 63 -4.52 -17.21 -11.97
N ASN A 64 -3.72 -17.77 -11.07
CA ASN A 64 -2.92 -18.98 -11.33
C ASN A 64 -2.05 -18.87 -12.60
N GLY A 65 -1.47 -17.71 -12.86
CA GLY A 65 -0.62 -17.40 -14.01
C GLY A 65 -1.36 -17.20 -15.34
N THR A 66 -2.68 -17.38 -15.38
CA THR A 66 -3.45 -17.28 -16.62
C THR A 66 -3.73 -15.86 -17.07
N MET A 67 -3.59 -14.88 -16.17
CA MET A 67 -3.99 -13.49 -16.38
C MET A 67 -5.45 -13.38 -16.90
N THR A 68 -6.33 -14.26 -16.37
CA THR A 68 -7.73 -14.36 -16.78
C THR A 68 -8.64 -14.35 -15.55
N VAL A 69 -9.69 -13.56 -15.59
CA VAL A 69 -10.74 -13.52 -14.58
C VAL A 69 -12.10 -13.40 -15.25
N ILE A 70 -13.12 -14.05 -14.71
CA ILE A 70 -14.47 -14.11 -15.30
C ILE A 70 -14.48 -14.46 -16.82
N GLY A 71 -13.58 -15.37 -17.25
CA GLY A 71 -13.46 -15.80 -18.63
C GLY A 71 -12.83 -14.78 -19.59
N ARG A 72 -12.26 -13.66 -19.11
CA ARG A 72 -11.67 -12.58 -19.90
C ARG A 72 -10.21 -12.35 -19.50
N LYS A 73 -9.35 -12.08 -20.50
CA LYS A 73 -7.95 -11.70 -20.22
C LYS A 73 -7.87 -10.33 -19.58
N ILE A 74 -6.89 -10.16 -18.68
CA ILE A 74 -6.53 -8.88 -18.10
C ILE A 74 -5.45 -8.22 -18.97
N GLU A 75 -5.67 -6.98 -19.35
CA GLU A 75 -4.72 -6.10 -20.02
C GLU A 75 -4.35 -4.96 -19.06
N LEU A 76 -3.07 -4.81 -18.76
CA LEU A 76 -2.56 -3.75 -17.90
C LEU A 76 -1.96 -2.63 -18.76
N ILE A 77 -2.54 -1.44 -18.64
CA ILE A 77 -2.06 -0.19 -19.24
C ILE A 77 -1.33 0.60 -18.16
N VAL A 78 -0.07 0.96 -18.40
CA VAL A 78 0.73 1.71 -17.43
C VAL A 78 1.01 3.11 -17.96
N LYS A 79 0.69 4.13 -17.16
CA LYS A 79 0.88 5.55 -17.50
C LYS A 79 1.72 6.26 -16.44
N ASP A 80 2.56 7.20 -16.88
CA ASP A 80 3.43 7.97 -16.01
C ASP A 80 2.87 9.38 -15.78
N ASP A 81 2.52 9.71 -14.55
CA ASP A 81 2.04 11.04 -14.18
C ASP A 81 3.15 12.02 -13.78
N GLN A 82 4.42 11.58 -13.80
CA GLN A 82 5.61 12.38 -13.51
C GLN A 82 5.53 13.17 -12.20
N PHE A 83 4.75 12.69 -11.23
CA PHE A 83 4.50 13.41 -9.97
C PHE A 83 3.87 14.80 -10.18
N LYS A 84 2.97 14.95 -11.16
CA LYS A 84 2.27 16.20 -11.49
C LYS A 84 0.76 16.00 -11.45
N PRO A 85 -0.02 16.80 -10.68
CA PRO A 85 -1.47 16.62 -10.57
C PRO A 85 -2.20 16.73 -11.90
N ASP A 86 -1.78 17.68 -12.75
CA ASP A 86 -2.39 17.87 -14.06
C ASP A 86 -2.16 16.66 -14.98
N LEU A 87 -0.97 16.04 -14.91
CA LEU A 87 -0.70 14.81 -15.65
C LEU A 87 -1.45 13.62 -15.05
N SER A 88 -1.58 13.51 -13.73
CA SER A 88 -2.42 12.48 -13.11
C SER A 88 -3.86 12.57 -13.63
N LYS A 89 -4.42 13.80 -13.68
CA LYS A 89 -5.75 14.05 -14.26
C LYS A 89 -5.81 13.70 -15.75
N ALA A 90 -4.83 14.13 -16.55
CA ALA A 90 -4.78 13.82 -17.98
C ALA A 90 -4.70 12.32 -18.25
N MET A 91 -3.84 11.59 -17.50
CA MET A 91 -3.64 10.15 -17.67
C MET A 91 -4.88 9.32 -17.34
N ILE A 92 -5.64 9.68 -16.30
CA ILE A 92 -6.89 8.96 -16.01
C ILE A 92 -8.00 9.31 -17.03
N THR A 93 -8.04 10.55 -17.53
CA THR A 93 -8.96 10.96 -18.59
C THR A 93 -8.70 10.16 -19.88
N GLU A 94 -7.45 10.05 -20.30
CA GLU A 94 -7.03 9.24 -21.45
C GLU A 94 -7.34 7.75 -21.22
N ALA A 95 -7.04 7.23 -20.03
CA ALA A 95 -7.30 5.84 -19.69
C ALA A 95 -8.79 5.47 -19.83
N PHE A 96 -9.69 6.32 -19.36
CA PHE A 96 -11.13 6.05 -19.43
C PHE A 96 -11.75 6.40 -20.78
N GLY A 97 -11.30 7.50 -21.42
CA GLY A 97 -11.84 7.98 -22.69
C GLY A 97 -11.28 7.23 -23.88
N ASP A 98 -9.96 7.28 -24.08
CA ASP A 98 -9.31 6.76 -25.29
C ASP A 98 -8.99 5.28 -25.19
N ASP A 99 -8.37 4.85 -24.07
CA ASP A 99 -8.00 3.45 -23.87
C ASP A 99 -9.18 2.56 -23.51
N ASN A 100 -10.31 3.14 -23.10
CA ASN A 100 -11.50 2.44 -22.61
C ASN A 100 -11.20 1.49 -21.43
N ALA A 101 -10.39 1.93 -20.47
CA ALA A 101 -10.12 1.16 -19.27
C ALA A 101 -11.39 0.91 -18.46
N ASP A 102 -11.54 -0.31 -17.93
CA ASP A 102 -12.65 -0.69 -17.05
C ASP A 102 -12.45 -0.14 -15.63
N ILE A 103 -11.19 -0.13 -15.14
CA ILE A 103 -10.79 0.30 -13.81
C ILE A 103 -9.47 1.08 -13.92
N ALA A 104 -9.33 2.16 -13.15
CA ALA A 104 -8.04 2.83 -12.95
C ALA A 104 -7.50 2.58 -11.54
N ILE A 105 -6.18 2.55 -11.41
CA ILE A 105 -5.43 2.44 -10.16
C ILE A 105 -4.47 3.61 -10.08
N GLY A 106 -4.26 4.15 -8.91
CA GLY A 106 -3.21 5.13 -8.70
C GLY A 106 -3.55 6.14 -7.60
N THR A 107 -2.68 7.04 -7.41
CA THR A 107 -1.32 7.22 -7.93
C THR A 107 -0.33 7.27 -6.77
N SER A 108 0.95 7.38 -7.04
CA SER A 108 2.03 7.30 -6.05
C SER A 108 1.99 8.38 -4.96
N TRP A 109 1.10 9.37 -5.04
CA TRP A 109 1.01 10.50 -4.12
C TRP A 109 -0.39 11.12 -4.05
N SER A 110 -0.68 11.75 -2.90
CA SER A 110 -2.04 12.20 -2.59
C SER A 110 -2.56 13.34 -3.47
N GLY A 111 -1.67 14.26 -3.90
CA GLY A 111 -2.09 15.38 -4.77
C GLY A 111 -2.57 14.90 -6.14
N GLY A 112 -1.90 13.90 -6.73
CA GLY A 112 -2.33 13.28 -7.98
C GLY A 112 -3.63 12.50 -7.81
N ALA A 113 -3.77 11.71 -6.74
CA ALA A 113 -5.00 10.96 -6.49
C ALA A 113 -6.23 11.87 -6.30
N LEU A 114 -6.05 13.02 -5.62
CA LEU A 114 -7.09 14.03 -5.50
C LEU A 114 -7.48 14.66 -6.84
N ALA A 115 -6.52 14.85 -7.76
CA ALA A 115 -6.81 15.35 -9.11
C ALA A 115 -7.55 14.29 -9.97
N MET A 116 -7.32 13.00 -9.72
CA MET A 116 -7.98 11.89 -10.43
C MET A 116 -9.41 11.63 -9.94
N ALA A 117 -9.70 11.85 -8.66
CA ALA A 117 -10.99 11.50 -8.06
C ALA A 117 -12.23 12.10 -8.76
N PRO A 118 -12.27 13.39 -9.16
CA PRO A 118 -13.39 13.96 -9.91
C PRO A 118 -13.59 13.32 -11.29
N VAL A 119 -12.49 12.93 -11.97
CA VAL A 119 -12.54 12.28 -13.29
C VAL A 119 -13.19 10.90 -13.18
N ALA A 120 -12.89 10.15 -12.13
CA ALA A 120 -13.55 8.86 -11.88
C ALA A 120 -15.09 9.02 -11.76
N ALA A 121 -15.55 10.07 -11.09
CA ALA A 121 -16.97 10.38 -10.97
C ALA A 121 -17.59 10.83 -12.32
N GLU A 122 -16.88 11.64 -13.11
CA GLU A 122 -17.30 12.11 -14.43
C GLU A 122 -17.52 10.93 -15.40
N TYR A 123 -16.54 10.03 -15.47
CA TYR A 123 -16.62 8.83 -16.33
C TYR A 123 -17.44 7.69 -15.73
N LYS A 124 -17.89 7.82 -14.47
CA LYS A 124 -18.60 6.75 -13.74
C LYS A 124 -17.81 5.43 -13.77
N LYS A 125 -16.50 5.50 -13.51
CA LYS A 125 -15.57 4.38 -13.51
C LYS A 125 -14.82 4.30 -12.18
N ILE A 126 -14.47 3.09 -11.74
CA ILE A 126 -13.76 2.90 -10.47
C ILE A 126 -12.33 3.42 -10.57
N LEU A 127 -11.98 4.28 -9.61
CA LEU A 127 -10.60 4.59 -9.24
C LEU A 127 -10.25 3.84 -7.95
N MET A 128 -9.35 2.88 -8.03
CA MET A 128 -8.76 2.21 -6.88
C MET A 128 -7.52 2.97 -6.43
N VAL A 129 -7.59 3.66 -5.31
CA VAL A 129 -6.46 4.45 -4.80
C VAL A 129 -5.43 3.56 -4.13
N GLU A 130 -4.20 3.61 -4.63
CA GLU A 130 -2.98 2.98 -4.12
C GLU A 130 -1.77 3.67 -4.75
N PRO A 131 -0.73 4.06 -4.00
CA PRO A 131 -0.54 4.03 -2.54
C PRO A 131 -0.88 5.33 -1.80
N ALA A 132 -1.56 6.29 -2.42
CA ALA A 132 -1.89 7.58 -1.82
C ALA A 132 -2.76 7.44 -0.54
N ILE A 133 -2.44 8.18 0.53
CA ILE A 133 -2.98 7.94 1.87
C ILE A 133 -3.64 9.14 2.56
N ALA A 134 -3.67 10.34 1.97
CA ALA A 134 -4.34 11.48 2.61
C ALA A 134 -5.79 11.14 3.00
N ASP A 135 -6.19 11.50 4.22
CA ASP A 135 -7.52 11.21 4.77
C ASP A 135 -8.65 11.83 3.93
N SER A 136 -8.36 12.99 3.31
CA SER A 136 -9.30 13.69 2.44
C SER A 136 -9.82 12.83 1.27
N LEU A 137 -9.05 11.83 0.81
CA LEU A 137 -9.44 10.94 -0.29
C LEU A 137 -10.69 10.11 0.02
N THR A 138 -10.80 9.57 1.24
CA THR A 138 -12.03 8.89 1.73
C THR A 138 -12.79 9.75 2.75
N GLY A 139 -12.65 11.07 2.64
CA GLY A 139 -13.32 12.11 3.40
C GLY A 139 -13.95 13.13 2.47
N SER A 140 -13.43 14.37 2.48
CA SER A 140 -14.02 15.50 1.74
C SER A 140 -13.98 15.35 0.21
N ALA A 141 -13.05 14.58 -0.34
CA ALA A 141 -12.92 14.32 -1.78
C ALA A 141 -13.53 12.97 -2.21
N TRP A 142 -14.13 12.23 -1.28
CA TRP A 142 -14.75 10.95 -1.60
C TRP A 142 -15.90 11.11 -2.58
N ASN A 143 -16.01 10.14 -3.46
CA ASN A 143 -17.20 9.90 -4.27
C ASN A 143 -17.39 8.39 -4.44
N ARG A 144 -18.59 7.96 -4.84
CA ARG A 144 -18.93 6.53 -4.86
C ARG A 144 -18.11 5.67 -5.82
N TYR A 145 -17.36 6.27 -6.73
CA TYR A 145 -16.47 5.56 -7.68
C TYR A 145 -15.05 5.41 -7.15
N LEU A 146 -14.74 6.01 -6.00
CA LEU A 146 -13.42 5.93 -5.38
C LEU A 146 -13.41 4.82 -4.33
N PHE A 147 -12.54 3.84 -4.50
CA PHE A 147 -12.17 2.83 -3.50
C PHE A 147 -10.73 3.03 -3.09
N ARG A 148 -10.40 2.80 -1.82
CA ARG A 148 -9.02 2.86 -1.35
C ARG A 148 -8.60 1.53 -0.75
N ALA A 149 -7.74 0.79 -1.48
CA ALA A 149 -7.13 -0.46 -1.01
C ALA A 149 -6.00 -0.18 -0.02
N SER A 150 -5.30 0.96 -0.15
CA SER A 150 -4.27 1.37 0.81
C SER A 150 -4.87 1.76 2.16
N ARG A 151 -3.99 1.85 3.16
CA ARG A 151 -4.31 2.50 4.44
C ARG A 151 -4.58 3.99 4.24
N ASN A 152 -5.06 4.66 5.27
CA ASN A 152 -5.14 6.11 5.32
C ASN A 152 -4.20 6.70 6.38
N SER A 153 -4.04 8.04 6.39
CA SER A 153 -3.17 8.73 7.34
C SER A 153 -3.58 8.49 8.78
N PHE A 154 -4.88 8.37 9.08
CA PHE A 154 -5.36 8.07 10.43
C PHE A 154 -4.94 6.67 10.91
N GLN A 155 -5.03 5.64 10.05
CA GLN A 155 -4.60 4.28 10.40
C GLN A 155 -3.10 4.24 10.70
N ASP A 156 -2.27 4.88 9.86
CA ASP A 156 -0.83 4.98 10.08
C ASP A 156 -0.51 5.76 11.37
N ALA A 157 -1.21 6.86 11.61
CA ALA A 157 -1.03 7.71 12.78
C ALA A 157 -1.40 6.98 14.08
N LEU A 158 -2.53 6.26 14.09
CA LEU A 158 -2.98 5.51 15.27
C LEU A 158 -1.98 4.41 15.66
N ALA A 159 -1.48 3.66 14.68
CA ALA A 159 -0.43 2.67 14.93
C ALA A 159 0.86 3.33 15.42
N SER A 160 1.26 4.46 14.82
CA SER A 160 2.47 5.19 15.19
C SER A 160 2.39 5.80 16.59
N ALA A 161 1.20 6.21 17.00
CA ALA A 161 0.94 6.79 18.31
C ALA A 161 0.92 5.75 19.45
N ALA A 162 0.91 4.45 19.14
CA ALA A 162 0.72 3.39 20.14
C ALA A 162 1.78 3.40 21.26
N GLY A 163 3.00 3.85 20.98
CA GLY A 163 4.10 3.94 21.94
C GLY A 163 4.09 5.19 22.84
N LEU A 164 3.31 6.22 22.52
CA LEU A 164 3.28 7.48 23.26
C LEU A 164 2.46 7.34 24.55
N LYS A 165 2.75 8.16 25.57
CA LYS A 165 2.07 8.18 26.86
C LYS A 165 1.58 9.59 27.19
N ASP A 166 0.64 9.69 28.14
CA ASP A 166 0.18 10.98 28.65
C ASP A 166 1.36 11.81 29.20
N GLY A 167 1.40 13.07 28.81
CA GLY A 167 2.46 14.00 29.19
C GLY A 167 3.68 14.01 28.28
N ASP A 168 3.79 13.08 27.32
CA ASP A 168 4.85 13.10 26.30
C ASP A 168 4.75 14.36 25.42
N SER A 169 5.89 14.80 24.89
CA SER A 169 5.98 15.98 24.03
C SER A 169 6.30 15.61 22.60
N VAL A 170 5.56 16.20 21.67
CA VAL A 170 5.64 15.92 20.22
C VAL A 170 5.88 17.21 19.45
N ALA A 171 6.91 17.21 18.60
CA ALA A 171 7.03 18.12 17.48
C ALA A 171 6.82 17.35 16.18
N PHE A 172 6.26 18.01 15.19
CA PHE A 172 6.12 17.45 13.85
C PHE A 172 7.18 17.99 12.91
N PHE A 173 7.73 17.10 12.08
CA PHE A 173 8.51 17.45 10.91
C PHE A 173 7.78 16.87 9.70
N ALA A 174 7.11 17.72 8.94
CA ALA A 174 6.20 17.30 7.88
C ALA A 174 6.52 17.95 6.54
N ALA A 175 6.34 17.19 5.46
CA ALA A 175 6.45 17.75 4.12
C ALA A 175 5.30 18.72 3.84
N ASP A 176 5.62 19.87 3.23
CA ASP A 176 4.64 20.93 2.94
C ASP A 176 3.82 20.63 1.68
N TYR A 177 2.96 19.61 1.78
CA TYR A 177 1.93 19.31 0.78
C TYR A 177 0.78 18.53 1.44
N VAL A 178 -0.25 18.14 0.67
CA VAL A 178 -1.49 17.54 1.19
C VAL A 178 -1.23 16.40 2.19
N TYR A 179 -0.37 15.44 1.85
CA TYR A 179 -0.07 14.30 2.74
C TYR A 179 0.53 14.74 4.09
N GLY A 180 1.50 15.67 4.07
CA GLY A 180 2.14 16.11 5.32
C GLY A 180 1.16 16.88 6.23
N ARG A 181 0.34 17.75 5.65
CA ARG A 181 -0.66 18.52 6.39
C ARG A 181 -1.80 17.64 6.91
N ASP A 182 -2.37 16.77 6.08
CA ASP A 182 -3.37 15.78 6.48
C ASP A 182 -2.81 14.83 7.56
N GLY A 183 -1.56 14.41 7.43
CA GLY A 183 -0.92 13.50 8.36
C GLY A 183 -0.74 14.09 9.76
N VAL A 184 -0.41 15.40 9.88
CA VAL A 184 -0.37 16.09 11.19
C VAL A 184 -1.76 16.12 11.82
N GLY A 185 -2.79 16.46 11.04
CA GLY A 185 -4.18 16.43 11.49
C GLY A 185 -4.60 15.03 11.92
N ALA A 186 -4.35 14.03 11.09
CA ALA A 186 -4.66 12.63 11.37
C ALA A 186 -3.97 12.10 12.64
N PHE A 187 -2.71 12.51 12.90
CA PHE A 187 -2.02 12.12 14.12
C PHE A 187 -2.69 12.71 15.38
N LYS A 188 -3.08 13.98 15.33
CA LYS A 188 -3.81 14.62 16.45
C LYS A 188 -5.18 13.98 16.65
N ASP A 189 -5.92 13.70 15.57
CA ASP A 189 -7.21 13.00 15.62
C ASP A 189 -7.05 11.59 16.22
N ALA A 190 -6.00 10.85 15.81
CA ALA A 190 -5.71 9.51 16.33
C ALA A 190 -5.41 9.54 17.84
N ILE A 191 -4.59 10.47 18.31
CA ILE A 191 -4.31 10.68 19.74
C ILE A 191 -5.61 11.03 20.50
N SER A 192 -6.43 11.92 19.94
CA SER A 192 -7.72 12.31 20.53
C SER A 192 -8.68 11.13 20.63
N SER A 193 -8.74 10.27 19.61
CA SER A 193 -9.63 9.10 19.57
C SER A 193 -9.35 8.10 20.69
N VAL A 194 -8.11 7.99 21.12
CA VAL A 194 -7.68 7.15 22.26
C VAL A 194 -7.58 7.94 23.57
N LYS A 195 -8.09 9.18 23.60
CA LYS A 195 -8.17 10.07 24.78
C LYS A 195 -6.82 10.30 25.47
N ARG A 196 -5.72 10.30 24.70
CA ARG A 196 -4.37 10.51 25.22
C ARG A 196 -4.03 12.00 25.28
N LYS A 197 -3.30 12.42 26.31
CA LYS A 197 -2.91 13.83 26.53
C LYS A 197 -1.44 14.03 26.12
N ILE A 198 -1.21 14.59 24.94
CA ILE A 198 0.11 14.88 24.38
C ILE A 198 0.36 16.38 24.36
N ASN A 199 1.58 16.80 24.66
CA ASN A 199 2.04 18.18 24.55
C ASN A 199 2.56 18.42 23.12
N TYR A 200 1.76 19.07 22.27
CA TYR A 200 2.21 19.45 20.92
C TYR A 200 3.01 20.75 21.01
N VAL A 201 4.32 20.68 20.78
CA VAL A 201 5.24 21.81 21.00
C VAL A 201 5.59 22.57 19.73
N HIS A 202 5.56 21.93 18.55
CA HIS A 202 5.87 22.58 17.28
C HIS A 202 5.37 21.79 16.08
N GLU A 203 5.05 22.51 14.99
CA GLU A 203 4.76 21.96 13.67
C GLU A 203 5.69 22.63 12.66
N GLU A 204 6.57 21.87 12.06
CA GLU A 204 7.49 22.32 11.03
C GLU A 204 7.07 21.73 9.68
N PHE A 205 6.58 22.58 8.78
CA PHE A 205 6.25 22.20 7.41
C PHE A 205 7.37 22.65 6.47
N VAL A 206 7.94 21.70 5.74
CA VAL A 206 9.13 21.91 4.92
C VAL A 206 8.87 21.50 3.48
N PRO A 207 9.18 22.36 2.48
CA PRO A 207 9.03 22.01 1.07
C PRO A 207 9.77 20.73 0.70
N LEU A 208 9.16 19.86 -0.14
CA LEU A 208 9.76 18.58 -0.57
C LEU A 208 11.12 18.73 -1.24
N ALA A 209 11.37 19.86 -1.93
CA ALA A 209 12.65 20.13 -2.58
C ALA A 209 13.79 20.51 -1.62
N THR A 210 13.52 20.68 -0.32
CA THR A 210 14.52 21.04 0.68
C THR A 210 15.52 19.91 0.86
N THR A 211 16.80 20.25 0.88
CA THR A 211 17.91 19.30 1.09
C THR A 211 18.71 19.56 2.36
N ASP A 212 18.64 20.78 2.91
CA ASP A 212 19.24 21.19 4.18
C ASP A 212 18.14 21.45 5.21
N PHE A 213 18.15 20.66 6.28
CA PHE A 213 17.15 20.69 7.35
C PHE A 213 17.66 21.35 8.64
N THR A 214 18.87 21.93 8.62
CA THR A 214 19.55 22.48 9.81
C THR A 214 18.68 23.50 10.51
N ALA A 215 18.16 24.50 9.78
CA ALA A 215 17.34 25.55 10.37
C ALA A 215 16.01 25.02 10.91
N SER A 216 15.37 24.09 10.21
CA SER A 216 14.12 23.45 10.64
C SER A 216 14.34 22.62 11.91
N MET A 217 15.39 21.82 11.96
CA MET A 217 15.73 21.04 13.15
C MET A 217 16.08 21.95 14.34
N GLN A 218 16.81 23.04 14.11
CA GLN A 218 17.11 24.01 15.19
C GLN A 218 15.83 24.59 15.81
N ARG A 219 14.83 24.97 14.99
CA ARG A 219 13.53 25.47 15.51
C ARG A 219 12.82 24.43 16.35
N ILE A 220 12.80 23.17 15.90
CA ILE A 220 12.22 22.05 16.66
C ILE A 220 12.95 21.87 17.99
N LEU A 221 14.28 21.81 17.96
CA LEU A 221 15.10 21.60 19.16
C LEU A 221 14.92 22.72 20.18
N ASP A 222 14.84 23.96 19.73
CA ASP A 222 14.60 25.13 20.61
C ASP A 222 13.22 25.03 21.31
N LYS A 223 12.19 24.58 20.61
CA LYS A 223 10.85 24.34 21.20
C LYS A 223 10.84 23.15 22.15
N MET A 224 11.70 22.16 21.92
CA MET A 224 11.81 20.97 22.77
C MET A 224 12.59 21.22 24.08
N LYS A 225 13.36 22.32 24.22
CA LYS A 225 14.21 22.58 25.40
C LYS A 225 13.44 22.57 26.72
N GLY A 226 12.27 23.17 26.78
CA GLY A 226 11.42 23.21 27.99
C GLY A 226 10.33 22.14 28.05
N ALA A 227 10.29 21.22 27.09
CA ALA A 227 9.22 20.23 26.97
C ALA A 227 9.35 19.14 28.03
N THR A 228 8.19 18.71 28.57
CA THR A 228 8.08 17.67 29.61
C THR A 228 7.86 16.28 29.01
N GLY A 229 7.98 15.24 29.82
CA GLY A 229 7.80 13.86 29.40
C GLY A 229 8.87 13.41 28.40
N LYS A 230 8.64 12.27 27.76
CA LYS A 230 9.50 11.78 26.69
C LYS A 230 9.26 12.63 25.43
N LYS A 231 10.32 12.88 24.68
CA LYS A 231 10.31 13.80 23.54
C LYS A 231 10.35 13.03 22.23
N TYR A 232 9.44 13.38 21.31
CA TYR A 232 9.34 12.74 20.02
C TYR A 232 9.30 13.75 18.88
N ILE A 233 9.99 13.43 17.79
CA ILE A 233 9.83 14.12 16.51
C ILE A 233 9.08 13.16 15.59
N VAL A 234 7.83 13.51 15.28
CA VAL A 234 6.99 12.76 14.34
C VAL A 234 7.30 13.20 12.93
N VAL A 235 7.83 12.27 12.12
CA VAL A 235 8.23 12.54 10.73
C VAL A 235 7.14 12.08 9.78
N ILE A 236 6.58 13.02 9.01
CA ILE A 236 5.53 12.79 8.01
C ILE A 236 6.06 13.21 6.65
N TRP A 237 6.69 12.28 5.95
CA TRP A 237 7.42 12.58 4.73
C TRP A 237 7.30 11.46 3.70
N GLY A 238 7.12 11.85 2.43
CA GLY A 238 7.18 10.92 1.31
C GLY A 238 8.63 10.54 0.91
N ALA A 239 8.86 10.34 -0.37
CA ALA A 239 10.20 10.06 -0.91
C ALA A 239 10.90 11.34 -1.39
N PRO A 240 12.22 11.40 -1.26
CA PRO A 240 13.07 10.56 -0.39
C PRO A 240 12.89 10.93 1.09
N ASN A 241 12.87 9.93 1.98
CA ASN A 241 12.63 10.16 3.40
C ASN A 241 13.87 10.76 4.09
N PRO A 242 13.77 11.92 4.77
CA PRO A 242 14.90 12.63 5.34
C PRO A 242 15.37 12.11 6.70
N LEU A 243 14.72 11.13 7.30
CA LEU A 243 14.87 10.73 8.71
C LEU A 243 16.35 10.48 9.09
N ARG A 244 17.13 9.84 8.19
CA ARG A 244 18.57 9.64 8.41
C ARG A 244 19.32 10.98 8.57
N LYS A 245 19.08 11.94 7.68
CA LYS A 245 19.69 13.28 7.77
C LYS A 245 19.25 14.04 9.03
N LEU A 246 17.95 13.93 9.38
CA LEU A 246 17.44 14.55 10.61
C LEU A 246 18.12 13.97 11.85
N SER A 247 18.37 12.66 11.86
CA SER A 247 19.03 12.00 13.00
C SER A 247 20.49 12.48 13.20
N GLU A 248 21.17 12.86 12.14
CA GLU A 248 22.54 13.39 12.19
C GLU A 248 22.60 14.83 12.77
N LEU A 249 21.47 15.54 12.75
CA LEU A 249 21.32 16.89 13.33
C LEU A 249 20.91 16.85 14.80
N LEU A 250 20.57 15.65 15.36
CA LEU A 250 20.27 15.53 16.79
C LEU A 250 21.54 15.61 17.64
N PRO A 251 21.57 16.47 18.67
CA PRO A 251 22.65 16.44 19.67
C PRO A 251 22.66 15.09 20.41
N LYS A 252 23.80 14.45 20.54
CA LYS A 252 23.95 13.14 21.20
C LYS A 252 23.44 13.08 22.67
N ALA A 253 23.39 14.22 23.33
CA ALA A 253 22.93 14.34 24.74
C ALA A 253 21.41 14.49 24.89
N GLN A 254 20.65 14.57 23.80
CA GLN A 254 19.19 14.74 23.87
C GLN A 254 18.48 13.39 23.71
N ASP A 255 17.64 13.05 24.68
CA ASP A 255 16.77 11.88 24.64
C ASP A 255 15.52 12.18 23.80
N ILE A 256 15.70 12.24 22.47
CA ILE A 256 14.63 12.47 21.50
C ILE A 256 14.57 11.26 20.59
N GLU A 257 13.36 10.68 20.44
CA GLU A 257 13.10 9.59 19.52
C GLU A 257 12.34 10.10 18.28
N PHE A 258 12.58 9.46 17.15
CA PHE A 258 11.78 9.68 15.95
C PHE A 258 10.60 8.71 15.90
N VAL A 259 9.45 9.23 15.48
CA VAL A 259 8.27 8.43 15.13
C VAL A 259 8.02 8.58 13.64
N SER A 260 8.11 7.46 12.90
CA SER A 260 7.75 7.41 11.49
C SER A 260 6.29 7.03 11.33
N ILE A 261 5.56 7.76 10.48
CA ILE A 261 4.16 7.42 10.14
C ILE A 261 4.14 6.53 8.90
N GLY A 262 3.52 5.35 9.02
CA GLY A 262 3.30 4.42 7.90
C GLY A 262 4.50 3.59 7.47
N GLY A 263 5.67 3.81 8.06
CA GLY A 263 6.93 3.14 7.69
C GLY A 263 7.57 3.73 6.44
N ALA A 264 8.43 2.96 5.79
CA ALA A 264 9.10 3.34 4.55
C ALA A 264 9.39 2.10 3.69
N ASN A 265 9.72 2.31 2.41
CA ASN A 265 10.23 1.24 1.56
C ASN A 265 11.62 0.79 2.00
N HIS A 266 12.09 -0.34 1.49
CA HIS A 266 13.34 -0.94 1.93
C HIS A 266 14.55 -0.02 1.80
N GLU A 267 14.63 0.77 0.73
CA GLU A 267 15.76 1.67 0.49
C GLU A 267 15.83 2.81 1.52
N ASN A 268 14.66 3.26 2.00
CA ASN A 268 14.58 4.31 3.02
C ASN A 268 14.65 3.77 4.45
N ILE A 269 14.15 2.55 4.73
CA ILE A 269 14.15 1.99 6.09
C ILE A 269 15.49 1.36 6.46
N LYS A 270 16.23 0.80 5.51
CA LYS A 270 17.53 0.18 5.75
C LYS A 270 18.53 1.10 6.47
N PRO A 271 18.67 2.39 6.10
CA PRO A 271 19.54 3.34 6.82
C PRO A 271 19.08 3.69 8.24
N TRP A 272 17.90 3.23 8.68
CA TRP A 272 17.42 3.51 10.04
C TRP A 272 17.96 2.53 11.10
N ALA A 273 18.63 1.44 10.68
CA ALA A 273 19.27 0.52 11.62
C ALA A 273 20.22 1.29 12.56
N GLY A 274 20.06 1.08 13.86
CA GLY A 274 20.85 1.76 14.90
C GLY A 274 20.32 3.15 15.30
N LEU A 275 19.33 3.70 14.61
CA LEU A 275 18.68 4.96 15.00
C LEU A 275 17.51 4.69 15.97
N PRO A 276 17.18 5.62 16.87
CA PRO A 276 16.02 5.51 17.77
C PRO A 276 14.72 5.84 17.03
N VAL A 277 14.25 4.93 16.16
CA VAL A 277 13.03 5.11 15.37
C VAL A 277 12.00 4.07 15.75
N SER A 278 10.78 4.52 15.98
CA SER A 278 9.60 3.67 16.14
C SER A 278 8.44 4.19 15.30
N GLY A 279 7.31 3.50 15.30
CA GLY A 279 6.11 4.00 14.66
C GLY A 279 5.16 2.93 14.17
N GLY A 280 4.19 3.35 13.37
CA GLY A 280 3.29 2.47 12.65
C GLY A 280 3.86 2.06 11.30
N MET A 281 3.54 0.85 10.86
CA MET A 281 3.97 0.32 9.57
C MET A 281 2.84 -0.44 8.91
N TYR A 282 2.60 -0.14 7.64
CA TYR A 282 1.59 -0.81 6.84
C TYR A 282 1.90 -2.29 6.63
N TYR A 283 3.15 -2.61 6.31
CA TYR A 283 3.61 -3.95 5.99
C TYR A 283 5.13 -4.04 6.14
N PHE A 284 5.58 -5.18 6.66
CA PHE A 284 6.96 -5.62 6.57
C PHE A 284 6.96 -7.12 6.28
N TYR A 285 7.78 -7.59 5.36
CA TYR A 285 7.71 -8.93 4.76
C TYR A 285 7.76 -10.09 5.78
N THR A 286 8.34 -9.88 6.95
CA THR A 286 8.43 -10.89 8.02
C THR A 286 7.28 -10.83 9.02
N PHE A 287 6.41 -9.81 8.99
CA PHE A 287 5.37 -9.63 10.00
C PHE A 287 4.14 -10.50 9.76
N PRO A 288 3.49 -10.48 8.58
CA PRO A 288 2.37 -11.38 8.33
C PRO A 288 2.81 -12.84 8.30
N LYS A 289 2.02 -13.73 8.91
CA LYS A 289 2.29 -15.17 8.97
C LYS A 289 1.14 -15.94 8.31
N ASN A 290 1.16 -15.97 6.96
CA ASN A 290 0.18 -16.71 6.18
C ASN A 290 0.78 -17.18 4.84
N PRO A 291 0.23 -18.25 4.23
CA PRO A 291 0.76 -18.82 2.99
C PRO A 291 0.80 -17.85 1.80
N MET A 292 -0.15 -16.89 1.72
CA MET A 292 -0.18 -15.90 0.63
C MET A 292 1.01 -14.93 0.75
N ASN A 293 1.35 -14.50 1.97
CA ASN A 293 2.55 -13.70 2.21
C ASN A 293 3.82 -14.50 1.88
N ASP A 294 3.92 -15.75 2.31
CA ASP A 294 5.09 -16.57 2.06
C ASP A 294 5.34 -16.73 0.54
N ALA A 295 4.29 -17.02 -0.23
CA ALA A 295 4.36 -17.12 -1.69
C ALA A 295 4.74 -15.78 -2.35
N PHE A 296 4.20 -14.67 -1.86
CA PHE A 296 4.51 -13.33 -2.35
C PHE A 296 5.98 -12.96 -2.10
N VAL A 297 6.48 -13.22 -0.87
CA VAL A 297 7.88 -12.98 -0.50
C VAL A 297 8.82 -13.83 -1.37
N ALA A 298 8.52 -15.11 -1.53
CA ALA A 298 9.34 -16.02 -2.34
C ALA A 298 9.43 -15.55 -3.80
N GLU A 299 8.30 -15.14 -4.40
CA GLU A 299 8.28 -14.69 -5.79
C GLU A 299 8.98 -13.34 -5.98
N SER A 300 8.84 -12.40 -5.01
CA SER A 300 9.55 -11.13 -5.03
C SER A 300 11.07 -11.32 -4.98
N ILE A 301 11.56 -12.15 -4.06
CA ILE A 301 13.00 -12.46 -3.94
C ILE A 301 13.51 -13.14 -5.21
N LYS A 302 12.75 -14.08 -5.76
CA LYS A 302 13.11 -14.79 -6.99
C LYS A 302 13.29 -13.82 -8.16
N ARG A 303 12.36 -12.89 -8.38
CA ARG A 303 12.34 -11.95 -9.53
C ARG A 303 13.26 -10.76 -9.33
N TYR A 304 13.20 -10.15 -8.16
CA TYR A 304 13.80 -8.82 -7.93
C TYR A 304 15.00 -8.84 -6.99
N LYS A 305 15.33 -10.01 -6.40
CA LYS A 305 16.43 -10.20 -5.43
C LYS A 305 16.25 -9.39 -4.14
N THR A 306 15.04 -8.88 -3.90
CA THR A 306 14.63 -8.14 -2.70
C THR A 306 13.31 -8.67 -2.18
N PRO A 307 13.09 -8.71 -0.85
CA PRO A 307 11.76 -8.98 -0.33
C PRO A 307 10.78 -7.86 -0.73
N PRO A 308 9.46 -8.12 -0.73
CA PRO A 308 8.49 -7.07 -1.00
C PRO A 308 8.43 -6.08 0.16
N ASP A 309 8.28 -4.81 -0.18
CA ASP A 309 8.06 -3.73 0.79
C ASP A 309 6.57 -3.37 0.91
N LEU A 310 6.30 -2.28 1.62
CA LEU A 310 4.93 -1.81 1.85
C LEU A 310 4.21 -1.39 0.56
N PHE A 311 4.92 -0.85 -0.44
CA PHE A 311 4.32 -0.46 -1.72
C PHE A 311 4.04 -1.68 -2.61
N SER A 312 4.95 -2.64 -2.61
CA SER A 312 4.72 -3.94 -3.27
C SER A 312 3.53 -4.67 -2.63
N ALA A 313 3.42 -4.66 -1.30
CA ALA A 313 2.28 -5.25 -0.61
C ALA A 313 0.96 -4.52 -0.97
N GLY A 314 0.97 -3.18 -1.05
CA GLY A 314 -0.18 -2.40 -1.49
C GLY A 314 -0.62 -2.72 -2.90
N GLY A 315 0.35 -2.86 -3.82
CA GLY A 315 0.06 -3.30 -5.18
C GLY A 315 -0.60 -4.68 -5.23
N PHE A 316 -0.09 -5.66 -4.46
CA PHE A 316 -0.72 -6.98 -4.36
C PHE A 316 -2.14 -6.91 -3.78
N VAL A 317 -2.33 -6.16 -2.68
CA VAL A 317 -3.64 -5.93 -2.06
C VAL A 317 -4.63 -5.35 -3.07
N THR A 318 -4.19 -4.41 -3.90
CA THR A 318 -5.01 -3.82 -4.97
C THR A 318 -5.41 -4.86 -6.02
N ALA A 319 -4.48 -5.73 -6.43
CA ALA A 319 -4.81 -6.85 -7.31
C ALA A 319 -5.85 -7.79 -6.67
N ALA A 320 -5.68 -8.10 -5.37
CA ALA A 320 -6.64 -8.93 -4.64
C ALA A 320 -8.04 -8.29 -4.58
N ALA A 321 -8.13 -7.00 -4.29
CA ALA A 321 -9.38 -6.27 -4.27
C ALA A 321 -10.09 -6.32 -5.63
N ILE A 322 -9.38 -6.04 -6.72
CA ILE A 322 -9.94 -6.03 -8.08
C ILE A 322 -10.35 -7.43 -8.52
N ILE A 323 -9.49 -8.44 -8.35
CA ILE A 323 -9.79 -9.82 -8.79
C ILE A 323 -10.99 -10.39 -8.02
N ASN A 324 -11.06 -10.19 -6.70
CA ASN A 324 -12.20 -10.65 -5.91
C ASN A 324 -13.47 -9.86 -6.22
N GLY A 325 -13.37 -8.55 -6.45
CA GLY A 325 -14.49 -7.72 -6.89
C GLY A 325 -15.06 -8.19 -8.24
N LEU A 326 -14.20 -8.42 -9.23
CA LEU A 326 -14.61 -8.95 -10.54
C LEU A 326 -15.25 -10.34 -10.44
N LYS A 327 -14.66 -11.26 -9.66
CA LYS A 327 -15.22 -12.60 -9.43
C LYS A 327 -16.60 -12.51 -8.79
N LYS A 328 -16.77 -11.67 -7.75
CA LYS A 328 -18.03 -11.50 -7.03
C LYS A 328 -19.11 -10.81 -7.88
N ALA A 329 -18.72 -9.81 -8.68
CA ALA A 329 -19.64 -9.11 -9.58
C ALA A 329 -20.01 -9.95 -10.83
N GLY A 330 -19.12 -10.85 -11.26
CA GLY A 330 -19.26 -11.58 -12.54
C GLY A 330 -19.24 -10.65 -13.77
N SER A 331 -18.78 -9.41 -13.63
CA SER A 331 -18.93 -8.34 -14.63
C SER A 331 -17.90 -7.24 -14.43
N THR A 332 -17.64 -6.46 -15.50
CA THR A 332 -16.92 -5.17 -15.45
C THR A 332 -17.87 -3.97 -15.37
N ASP A 333 -19.18 -4.20 -15.32
CA ASP A 333 -20.14 -3.11 -15.11
C ASP A 333 -19.85 -2.40 -13.78
N THR A 334 -19.72 -1.09 -13.82
CA THR A 334 -19.27 -0.29 -12.68
C THR A 334 -20.20 -0.40 -11.48
N GLU A 335 -21.53 -0.36 -11.69
CA GLU A 335 -22.49 -0.43 -10.59
C GLU A 335 -22.51 -1.82 -9.93
N LYS A 336 -22.37 -2.88 -10.72
CA LYS A 336 -22.23 -4.25 -10.21
C LYS A 336 -20.94 -4.43 -9.43
N LEU A 337 -19.84 -3.82 -9.89
CA LEU A 337 -18.55 -3.84 -9.19
C LEU A 337 -18.64 -3.09 -7.86
N ILE A 338 -19.23 -1.89 -7.82
CA ILE A 338 -19.44 -1.13 -6.59
C ILE A 338 -20.25 -1.97 -5.60
N ALA A 339 -21.41 -2.48 -6.03
CA ALA A 339 -22.26 -3.30 -5.17
C ALA A 339 -21.57 -4.59 -4.67
N ALA A 340 -20.70 -5.19 -5.48
CA ALA A 340 -19.92 -6.36 -5.10
C ALA A 340 -18.80 -6.02 -4.11
N MET A 341 -18.16 -4.85 -4.26
CA MET A 341 -17.01 -4.46 -3.45
C MET A 341 -17.42 -3.80 -2.13
N GLU A 342 -18.57 -3.14 -2.05
CA GLU A 342 -19.12 -2.62 -0.79
C GLU A 342 -19.24 -3.75 0.25
N SER A 343 -18.62 -3.59 1.42
CA SER A 343 -18.55 -4.60 2.49
C SER A 343 -17.88 -5.94 2.08
N MET A 344 -17.12 -5.96 0.97
CA MET A 344 -16.42 -7.16 0.54
C MET A 344 -15.25 -7.46 1.47
N GLU A 345 -15.22 -8.69 1.99
CA GLU A 345 -14.05 -9.25 2.65
C GLU A 345 -13.20 -10.01 1.62
N PHE A 346 -11.88 -9.88 1.69
CA PHE A 346 -10.95 -10.54 0.77
C PHE A 346 -9.60 -10.81 1.45
N ASP A 347 -8.96 -11.90 1.04
CA ASP A 347 -7.65 -12.31 1.55
C ASP A 347 -6.52 -11.57 0.84
N THR A 348 -5.49 -11.23 1.61
CA THR A 348 -4.29 -10.52 1.14
C THR A 348 -3.04 -11.05 1.83
N PRO A 349 -1.84 -10.70 1.38
CA PRO A 349 -0.60 -11.01 2.11
C PRO A 349 -0.60 -10.50 3.56
N LYS A 350 -1.38 -9.48 3.88
CA LYS A 350 -1.55 -8.93 5.24
C LYS A 350 -2.61 -9.66 6.07
N GLY A 351 -3.28 -10.64 5.50
CA GLY A 351 -4.47 -11.26 6.05
C GLY A 351 -5.76 -10.70 5.45
N LYS A 352 -6.87 -10.85 6.17
CA LYS A 352 -8.19 -10.41 5.70
C LYS A 352 -8.32 -8.89 5.75
N MET A 353 -8.93 -8.35 4.71
CA MET A 353 -9.29 -6.94 4.61
C MET A 353 -10.76 -6.80 4.19
N THR A 354 -11.39 -5.69 4.57
CA THR A 354 -12.80 -5.43 4.25
C THR A 354 -12.95 -4.00 3.77
N PHE A 355 -13.63 -3.78 2.64
CA PHE A 355 -14.04 -2.42 2.28
C PHE A 355 -15.22 -1.98 3.15
N ARG A 356 -15.07 -0.87 3.82
CA ARG A 356 -16.18 -0.22 4.52
C ARG A 356 -17.12 0.42 3.49
N LYS A 357 -18.43 0.19 3.65
CA LYS A 357 -19.43 0.62 2.68
C LYS A 357 -19.57 2.14 2.57
N GLU A 358 -19.43 2.84 3.69
CA GLU A 358 -19.75 4.26 3.82
C GLU A 358 -18.78 5.17 3.07
N ASP A 359 -17.52 4.76 2.93
CA ASP A 359 -16.47 5.57 2.33
C ASP A 359 -15.47 4.76 1.46
N HIS A 360 -15.75 3.48 1.26
CA HIS A 360 -14.94 2.54 0.50
C HIS A 360 -13.46 2.45 0.96
N GLN A 361 -13.21 2.77 2.24
CA GLN A 361 -11.90 2.58 2.86
C GLN A 361 -11.67 1.11 3.21
N ALA A 362 -10.52 0.55 2.83
CA ALA A 362 -10.12 -0.77 3.30
C ALA A 362 -9.76 -0.75 4.79
N MET A 363 -10.49 -1.54 5.56
CA MET A 363 -10.21 -1.80 6.97
C MET A 363 -9.23 -2.96 7.07
N GLN A 364 -8.14 -2.78 7.84
CA GLN A 364 -6.99 -3.65 7.83
C GLN A 364 -6.15 -3.52 9.09
N SER A 365 -5.34 -4.56 9.41
CA SER A 365 -4.33 -4.48 10.46
C SER A 365 -3.21 -3.52 10.11
N GLN A 366 -2.59 -2.94 11.14
CA GLN A 366 -1.33 -2.21 11.07
C GLN A 366 -0.33 -2.81 12.06
N TYR A 367 0.93 -2.49 11.89
CA TYR A 367 2.01 -3.01 12.73
C TYR A 367 2.72 -1.88 13.46
N VAL A 368 3.00 -2.06 14.74
CA VAL A 368 3.89 -1.18 15.50
C VAL A 368 5.27 -1.79 15.45
N PHE A 369 6.24 -0.98 15.06
CA PHE A 369 7.64 -1.41 14.93
C PHE A 369 8.59 -0.53 15.72
N ARG A 370 9.79 -1.02 15.90
CA ARG A 370 10.99 -0.25 16.26
C ARG A 370 12.18 -0.74 15.44
N THR A 371 13.14 0.12 15.23
CA THR A 371 14.38 -0.25 14.55
C THR A 371 15.26 -1.12 15.44
N LYS A 372 15.99 -2.03 14.82
CA LYS A 372 17.05 -2.84 15.44
C LYS A 372 18.33 -2.00 15.58
N LYS A 373 19.17 -2.34 16.56
CA LYS A 373 20.52 -1.74 16.72
C LYS A 373 21.46 -2.07 15.56
N ALA A 374 21.27 -3.24 14.95
CA ALA A 374 21.99 -3.70 13.77
C ALA A 374 21.05 -4.58 12.94
N PRO A 375 21.29 -4.75 11.64
CA PRO A 375 20.52 -5.68 10.82
C PRO A 375 20.55 -7.10 11.41
N GLY A 376 19.42 -7.84 11.29
CA GLY A 376 19.29 -9.22 11.74
C GLY A 376 19.85 -10.22 10.72
N ALA A 377 19.05 -11.24 10.36
CA ALA A 377 19.47 -12.33 9.48
C ALA A 377 19.78 -11.92 8.03
N SER A 378 19.29 -10.77 7.59
CA SER A 378 19.57 -10.17 6.28
C SER A 378 19.75 -8.66 6.41
N GLU A 379 20.31 -8.03 5.38
CA GLU A 379 20.45 -6.56 5.30
C GLU A 379 19.10 -5.82 5.33
N TRP A 380 18.01 -6.52 5.07
CA TRP A 380 16.64 -6.00 5.09
C TRP A 380 15.95 -6.17 6.46
N ASP A 381 16.51 -7.00 7.34
CA ASP A 381 15.95 -7.29 8.66
C ASP A 381 16.39 -6.23 9.69
N VAL A 382 15.85 -5.01 9.53
CA VAL A 382 16.25 -3.81 10.29
C VAL A 382 15.22 -3.35 11.31
N VAL A 383 14.07 -4.04 11.41
CA VAL A 383 13.00 -3.68 12.36
C VAL A 383 12.50 -4.90 13.13
N ASP A 384 12.08 -4.65 14.38
CA ASP A 384 11.35 -5.58 15.23
C ASP A 384 9.86 -5.25 15.21
N LEU A 385 9.02 -6.29 15.12
CA LEU A 385 7.60 -6.17 15.41
C LEU A 385 7.41 -5.96 16.91
N VAL A 386 6.76 -4.86 17.30
CA VAL A 386 6.36 -4.62 18.68
C VAL A 386 4.98 -5.21 18.93
N ARG A 387 4.03 -4.92 18.04
CA ARG A 387 2.69 -5.53 18.08
C ARG A 387 1.96 -5.35 16.74
N GLU A 388 1.04 -6.24 16.43
CA GLU A 388 0.00 -6.01 15.43
C GLU A 388 -1.18 -5.27 16.08
N VAL A 389 -1.73 -4.29 15.37
CA VAL A 389 -2.97 -3.58 15.72
C VAL A 389 -4.03 -4.05 14.73
N PRO A 390 -4.95 -4.93 15.14
CA PRO A 390 -5.98 -5.45 14.24
C PRO A 390 -6.97 -4.37 13.81
N ALA A 391 -7.63 -4.57 12.68
CA ALA A 391 -8.62 -3.62 12.16
C ALA A 391 -9.73 -3.28 13.16
N SER A 392 -10.11 -4.23 14.02
CA SER A 392 -11.10 -4.05 15.08
C SER A 392 -10.69 -3.07 16.19
N GLU A 393 -9.39 -2.85 16.35
CA GLU A 393 -8.83 -1.87 17.29
C GLU A 393 -8.59 -0.49 16.65
N MET A 394 -8.95 -0.31 15.39
CA MET A 394 -8.76 0.95 14.65
C MET A 394 -10.10 1.66 14.43
N PRO A 395 -10.49 2.59 15.32
CA PRO A 395 -11.73 3.36 15.16
C PRO A 395 -11.56 4.46 14.09
N VAL A 396 -11.34 4.05 12.85
CA VAL A 396 -11.16 5.00 11.72
C VAL A 396 -12.45 5.81 11.54
N PRO A 397 -12.41 7.15 11.69
CA PRO A 397 -13.61 7.96 11.56
C PRO A 397 -14.13 7.97 10.13
N ILE A 398 -15.46 7.99 9.97
CA ILE A 398 -16.11 8.24 8.70
C ILE A 398 -16.19 9.75 8.52
N LYS A 399 -15.46 10.28 7.53
CA LYS A 399 -15.34 11.73 7.27
C LYS A 399 -16.10 12.19 6.01
N VAL A 400 -16.86 11.29 5.38
CA VAL A 400 -17.72 11.64 4.23
C VAL A 400 -18.95 12.41 4.71
N LYS A 401 -19.38 13.40 3.92
CA LYS A 401 -20.64 14.08 4.20
C LYS A 401 -21.79 13.16 3.82
N PRO A 402 -22.84 13.04 4.67
CA PRO A 402 -24.08 12.37 4.24
C PRO A 402 -24.59 13.05 2.96
N HIS A 403 -24.95 12.27 1.97
CA HIS A 403 -25.60 12.74 0.73
C HIS A 403 -27.08 12.92 0.95
#